data_0f253cc7153535528ae0cd9e1038e0e1
#
_entry.id   0f253cc7153535528ae0cd9e1038e0e1
#
_cell.length_a   1.000
_cell.length_b   1.000
_cell.length_c   1.000
_cell.angle_alpha   90.00
_cell.angle_beta   90.00
_cell.angle_gamma   90.00
#
_symmetry.space_group_name_H-M   'P 1'
#
loop_
_entity.id
_entity.type
_entity.pdbx_description
1 polymer ?
#
loop_
_entity_poly.entity_id
_entity_poly.type
_entity_poly.pdbx_seq_one_letter_code
_entity_poly.pdbx_strand_id
1 'polypeptide(L)'
;MARIKIIVLFAVFMPWCYATASGIAAADTVSPEYYAGEIDDSGWWKRFGDPMLDSLVSLVQERNYDLAIAAKRVAIARESVRSAMSGYYPQLGISAGWTRSRSSGAARGQDVPASVASYWNTGATMQWEVDVFGKITASVRQSKSQLRVSRAEYASVMVSLQAQTATAYVNLCAYQAEMEVAKRHAESQLKVVHIAEARHKAGLASMLDVAQAKTVYYSTVASISQLEISIRSTINTIAVLLGEQPADLYAVLGRPGTMPDHVQLVTKNVPLDLINRRPDIVAARLNVASAADALGIAR
;
A
#
# COMPACT_ATOMS: atom_id res chain seq x y z
N MET A 1 -57.94 25.48 -15.29
CA MET A 1 -57.26 25.87 -14.00
C MET A 1 -56.65 24.68 -13.30
N ALA A 2 -55.59 24.11 -13.86
CA ALA A 2 -54.91 22.94 -13.28
C ALA A 2 -53.38 22.97 -13.48
N ARG A 3 -52.78 24.18 -13.55
CA ARG A 3 -51.33 24.31 -13.82
C ARG A 3 -50.46 24.86 -12.66
N ILE A 4 -51.05 25.15 -11.50
CA ILE A 4 -50.32 25.84 -10.40
C ILE A 4 -49.93 24.91 -9.24
N LYS A 5 -50.46 23.68 -9.14
CA LYS A 5 -50.18 22.79 -7.99
C LYS A 5 -48.92 21.89 -8.13
N ILE A 6 -48.33 21.76 -9.31
CA ILE A 6 -47.17 20.85 -9.54
C ILE A 6 -45.86 21.52 -9.21
N ILE A 7 -45.75 22.86 -9.27
CA ILE A 7 -44.50 23.60 -9.04
C ILE A 7 -44.17 23.71 -7.55
N VAL A 8 -45.14 23.70 -6.67
CA VAL A 8 -44.92 23.86 -5.21
C VAL A 8 -44.42 22.57 -4.57
N LEU A 9 -44.69 21.39 -5.12
CA LEU A 9 -44.22 20.13 -4.55
C LEU A 9 -42.74 19.85 -4.88
N PHE A 10 -42.21 20.41 -5.96
CA PHE A 10 -40.79 20.26 -6.34
C PHE A 10 -39.87 21.16 -5.55
N ALA A 11 -40.34 22.30 -5.05
CA ALA A 11 -39.54 23.27 -4.30
C ALA A 11 -39.31 22.87 -2.81
N VAL A 12 -40.17 22.01 -2.25
CA VAL A 12 -40.05 21.58 -0.84
C VAL A 12 -39.11 20.37 -0.66
N PHE A 13 -38.89 19.58 -1.72
CA PHE A 13 -37.99 18.40 -1.66
C PHE A 13 -36.52 18.69 -2.07
N MET A 14 -36.27 19.81 -2.76
CA MET A 14 -34.91 20.16 -3.21
C MET A 14 -33.92 20.57 -2.11
N PRO A 15 -34.27 21.20 -1.00
CA PRO A 15 -33.32 21.58 0.02
C PRO A 15 -32.78 20.38 0.83
N TRP A 16 -33.47 19.25 0.85
CA TRP A 16 -33.01 18.09 1.63
C TRP A 16 -31.98 17.21 0.88
N CYS A 17 -32.04 17.18 -0.45
CA CYS A 17 -30.99 16.51 -1.25
C CYS A 17 -29.66 17.27 -1.29
N TYR A 18 -29.66 18.61 -1.14
CA TYR A 18 -28.43 19.40 -1.09
C TYR A 18 -27.71 19.33 0.25
N ALA A 19 -28.43 19.08 1.34
CA ALA A 19 -27.85 18.98 2.68
C ALA A 19 -27.11 17.65 2.92
N THR A 20 -27.39 16.59 2.13
CA THR A 20 -26.71 15.30 2.25
C THR A 20 -25.47 15.17 1.38
N ALA A 21 -25.32 16.02 0.34
CA ALA A 21 -24.14 16.01 -0.53
C ALA A 21 -22.93 16.74 0.07
N SER A 22 -23.14 17.68 1.02
CA SER A 22 -22.07 18.38 1.71
C SER A 22 -21.45 17.59 2.87
N GLY A 23 -22.05 16.48 3.28
CA GLY A 23 -21.53 15.57 4.31
C GLY A 23 -20.51 14.54 3.81
N ILE A 24 -20.26 14.46 2.49
CA ILE A 24 -19.32 13.48 1.91
C ILE A 24 -17.91 14.07 1.73
N ALA A 25 -17.72 15.37 1.95
CA ALA A 25 -16.47 16.09 1.67
C ALA A 25 -15.48 16.15 2.83
N ALA A 26 -15.76 15.56 3.98
CA ALA A 26 -14.74 15.21 4.96
C ALA A 26 -14.50 13.70 4.87
N ALA A 27 -13.74 13.27 3.85
CA ALA A 27 -13.04 12.00 3.96
C ALA A 27 -12.21 12.13 5.24
N ASP A 28 -12.69 11.54 6.33
CA ASP A 28 -11.88 11.28 7.51
C ASP A 28 -10.55 10.74 6.99
N THR A 29 -9.54 11.57 7.01
CA THR A 29 -8.16 11.14 6.95
C THR A 29 -7.98 10.33 8.21
N VAL A 30 -8.34 9.04 8.13
CA VAL A 30 -8.17 8.12 9.24
C VAL A 30 -6.68 8.06 9.46
N SER A 31 -6.25 8.66 10.56
CA SER A 31 -4.84 8.69 10.92
C SER A 31 -4.27 7.27 10.95
N PRO A 32 -3.03 7.06 10.54
CA PRO A 32 -2.36 5.76 10.63
C PRO A 32 -2.49 5.13 12.03
N GLU A 33 -2.54 5.93 13.08
CA GLU A 33 -2.74 5.51 14.48
C GLU A 33 -4.05 4.73 14.72
N TYR A 34 -5.10 4.98 13.94
CA TYR A 34 -6.38 4.27 14.13
C TYR A 34 -6.28 2.80 13.72
N TYR A 35 -5.37 2.43 12.85
CA TYR A 35 -5.15 1.05 12.41
C TYR A 35 -4.08 0.32 13.24
N ALA A 36 -3.20 1.06 13.91
CA ALA A 36 -2.11 0.55 14.74
C ALA A 36 -2.58 0.03 16.11
N GLY A 37 -3.80 0.30 16.53
CA GLY A 37 -4.29 0.03 17.90
C GLY A 37 -4.34 -1.43 18.36
N GLU A 38 -4.09 -2.40 17.48
CA GLU A 38 -4.01 -3.85 17.84
C GLU A 38 -2.62 -4.44 17.55
N ILE A 39 -1.70 -3.64 16.99
CA ILE A 39 -0.36 -4.12 16.64
C ILE A 39 0.58 -3.42 17.59
N ASP A 40 1.19 -4.20 18.44
CA ASP A 40 2.35 -3.78 19.21
C ASP A 40 3.47 -3.45 18.21
N ASP A 41 3.50 -2.19 17.76
CA ASP A 41 4.59 -1.64 16.99
C ASP A 41 5.77 -1.49 17.96
N SER A 42 6.43 -2.61 18.21
CA SER A 42 7.49 -2.74 19.21
C SER A 42 8.68 -1.81 18.92
N GLY A 43 8.65 -1.04 17.83
CA GLY A 43 9.75 -0.15 17.42
C GLY A 43 11.07 -0.90 17.38
N TRP A 44 11.05 -2.17 16.90
CA TRP A 44 12.19 -3.08 16.93
C TRP A 44 13.44 -2.48 16.28
N TRP A 45 13.27 -1.62 15.27
CA TRP A 45 14.36 -0.91 14.59
C TRP A 45 15.06 0.14 15.48
N LYS A 46 14.39 0.67 16.51
CA LYS A 46 14.99 1.61 17.47
C LYS A 46 16.14 0.97 18.27
N ARG A 47 16.16 -0.37 18.33
CA ARG A 47 17.25 -1.12 18.99
C ARG A 47 18.59 -0.98 18.26
N PHE A 48 18.58 -0.57 16.98
CA PHE A 48 19.80 -0.27 16.23
C PHE A 48 20.46 1.06 16.65
N GLY A 49 19.77 1.88 17.44
CA GLY A 49 20.30 3.14 17.97
C GLY A 49 20.66 4.18 16.90
N ASP A 50 20.11 4.05 15.71
CA ASP A 50 20.41 4.93 14.58
C ASP A 50 19.26 5.91 14.30
N PRO A 51 19.46 7.23 14.56
CA PRO A 51 18.42 8.23 14.32
C PRO A 51 18.02 8.37 12.86
N MET A 52 18.92 8.06 11.92
CA MET A 52 18.62 8.09 10.48
C MET A 52 17.65 6.97 10.12
N LEU A 53 17.88 5.75 10.62
CA LEU A 53 16.98 4.63 10.44
C LEU A 53 15.59 4.93 11.02
N ASP A 54 15.54 5.52 12.23
CA ASP A 54 14.28 5.92 12.87
C ASP A 54 13.50 6.91 12.00
N SER A 55 14.18 7.91 11.46
CA SER A 55 13.60 8.90 10.57
C SER A 55 13.07 8.29 9.27
N LEU A 56 13.85 7.40 8.63
CA LEU A 56 13.45 6.75 7.39
C LEU A 56 12.22 5.86 7.59
N VAL A 57 12.18 5.07 8.66
CA VAL A 57 11.03 4.21 8.96
C VAL A 57 9.78 5.05 9.23
N SER A 58 9.90 6.14 9.99
CA SER A 58 8.78 7.06 10.24
C SER A 58 8.25 7.69 8.95
N LEU A 59 9.14 8.15 8.07
CA LEU A 59 8.76 8.74 6.78
C LEU A 59 8.09 7.71 5.86
N VAL A 60 8.56 6.46 5.84
CA VAL A 60 7.91 5.38 5.07
C VAL A 60 6.49 5.13 5.58
N GLN A 61 6.27 5.11 6.88
CA GLN A 61 4.93 4.94 7.46
C GLN A 61 3.97 6.08 7.07
N GLU A 62 4.47 7.30 6.90
CA GLU A 62 3.65 8.45 6.54
C GLU A 62 3.40 8.59 5.04
N ARG A 63 4.39 8.25 4.20
CA ARG A 63 4.40 8.65 2.78
C ARG A 63 4.34 7.49 1.80
N ASN A 64 4.49 6.25 2.25
CA ASN A 64 4.50 5.10 1.35
C ASN A 64 3.14 4.88 0.70
N TYR A 65 3.13 4.75 -0.64
CA TYR A 65 1.90 4.56 -1.41
C TYR A 65 1.26 3.19 -1.20
N ASP A 66 2.03 2.13 -0.99
CA ASP A 66 1.47 0.78 -0.75
C ASP A 66 0.73 0.75 0.58
N LEU A 67 1.27 1.44 1.61
CA LEU A 67 0.60 1.59 2.89
C LEU A 67 -0.68 2.43 2.75
N ALA A 68 -0.65 3.50 1.98
CA ALA A 68 -1.83 4.31 1.67
C ALA A 68 -2.92 3.49 0.93
N ILE A 69 -2.52 2.63 -0.03
CA ILE A 69 -3.43 1.71 -0.71
C ILE A 69 -4.05 0.73 0.28
N ALA A 70 -3.25 0.13 1.16
CA ALA A 70 -3.73 -0.78 2.19
C ALA A 70 -4.74 -0.09 3.15
N ALA A 71 -4.47 1.15 3.56
CA ALA A 71 -5.38 1.96 4.36
C ALA A 71 -6.72 2.21 3.63
N LYS A 72 -6.69 2.52 2.32
CA LYS A 72 -7.91 2.68 1.51
C LYS A 72 -8.70 1.37 1.39
N ARG A 73 -8.04 0.21 1.31
CA ARG A 73 -8.72 -1.11 1.34
C ARG A 73 -9.47 -1.32 2.65
N VAL A 74 -8.90 -0.93 3.78
CA VAL A 74 -9.61 -0.96 5.09
C VAL A 74 -10.81 -0.04 5.08
N ALA A 75 -10.69 1.17 4.51
CA ALA A 75 -11.83 2.09 4.37
C ALA A 75 -12.95 1.48 3.50
N ILE A 76 -12.61 0.87 2.36
CA ILE A 76 -13.57 0.15 1.50
C ILE A 76 -14.27 -0.98 2.28
N ALA A 77 -13.52 -1.78 3.01
CA ALA A 77 -14.09 -2.85 3.82
C ALA A 77 -15.04 -2.32 4.92
N ARG A 78 -14.74 -1.15 5.51
CA ARG A 78 -15.63 -0.47 6.46
C ARG A 78 -16.94 -0.06 5.78
N GLU A 79 -16.88 0.53 4.60
CA GLU A 79 -18.09 0.90 3.85
C GLU A 79 -18.91 -0.34 3.42
N SER A 80 -18.23 -1.46 3.13
CA SER A 80 -18.92 -2.73 2.87
C SER A 80 -19.70 -3.23 4.09
N VAL A 81 -19.20 -3.01 5.31
CA VAL A 81 -19.98 -3.29 6.54
C VAL A 81 -21.21 -2.38 6.61
N ARG A 82 -21.10 -1.08 6.32
CA ARG A 82 -22.24 -0.14 6.30
C ARG A 82 -23.26 -0.55 5.24
N SER A 83 -22.79 -0.96 4.07
CA SER A 83 -23.64 -1.47 3.00
C SER A 83 -24.39 -2.74 3.43
N ALA A 84 -23.72 -3.70 4.08
CA ALA A 84 -24.40 -4.89 4.62
C ALA A 84 -25.43 -4.53 5.70
N MET A 85 -25.12 -3.55 6.56
CA MET A 85 -26.05 -3.05 7.59
C MET A 85 -27.28 -2.37 6.99
N SER A 86 -27.22 -1.82 5.78
CA SER A 86 -28.38 -1.22 5.11
C SER A 86 -29.51 -2.22 4.86
N GLY A 87 -29.19 -3.51 4.79
CA GLY A 87 -30.18 -4.59 4.69
C GLY A 87 -31.16 -4.67 5.87
N TYR A 88 -30.82 -4.14 7.03
CA TYR A 88 -31.75 -4.06 8.17
C TYR A 88 -32.89 -3.04 7.96
N TYR A 89 -32.74 -2.11 7.00
CA TYR A 89 -33.67 -1.02 6.77
C TYR A 89 -34.44 -1.19 5.46
N PRO A 90 -35.68 -0.62 5.36
CA PRO A 90 -36.39 -0.59 4.11
C PRO A 90 -35.62 0.16 3.02
N GLN A 91 -35.56 -0.42 1.83
CA GLN A 91 -35.00 0.22 0.65
C GLN A 91 -36.11 0.94 -0.14
N LEU A 92 -35.91 2.24 -0.35
CA LEU A 92 -36.82 3.09 -1.08
C LEU A 92 -36.25 3.41 -2.46
N GLY A 93 -37.01 3.10 -3.50
CA GLY A 93 -36.66 3.45 -4.88
C GLY A 93 -37.66 4.46 -5.43
N ILE A 94 -37.17 5.49 -6.10
CA ILE A 94 -38.01 6.45 -6.86
C ILE A 94 -37.58 6.35 -8.32
N SER A 95 -38.54 6.18 -9.20
CA SER A 95 -38.30 6.13 -10.63
C SER A 95 -39.16 7.19 -11.35
N ALA A 96 -38.57 7.87 -12.32
CA ALA A 96 -39.24 8.75 -13.24
C ALA A 96 -38.70 8.49 -14.65
N GLY A 97 -39.59 8.27 -15.56
CA GLY A 97 -39.25 8.03 -16.96
C GLY A 97 -40.18 8.79 -17.89
N TRP A 98 -39.68 9.23 -19.03
CA TRP A 98 -40.47 9.75 -20.13
C TRP A 98 -40.16 8.91 -21.37
N THR A 99 -41.22 8.41 -21.97
CA THR A 99 -41.12 7.58 -23.17
C THR A 99 -41.94 8.19 -24.28
N ARG A 100 -41.35 8.34 -25.45
CA ARG A 100 -42.05 8.68 -26.69
C ARG A 100 -41.85 7.54 -27.67
N SER A 101 -42.95 6.92 -28.05
CA SER A 101 -42.95 5.81 -29.00
C SER A 101 -43.75 6.16 -30.24
N ARG A 102 -43.28 5.72 -31.38
CA ARG A 102 -44.02 5.78 -32.64
C ARG A 102 -44.25 4.34 -33.11
N SER A 103 -45.51 3.99 -33.24
CA SER A 103 -45.88 2.71 -33.82
C SER A 103 -46.19 2.87 -35.30
N SER A 104 -45.65 1.99 -36.14
CA SER A 104 -45.93 1.96 -37.57
C SER A 104 -47.36 1.47 -37.81
N GLY A 105 -48.06 2.10 -38.73
CA GLY A 105 -49.38 1.64 -39.21
C GLY A 105 -49.32 0.24 -39.82
N ALA A 106 -48.24 -0.05 -40.58
CA ALA A 106 -48.05 -1.36 -41.20
C ALA A 106 -47.88 -2.54 -40.21
N ALA A 107 -47.39 -2.27 -38.99
CA ALA A 107 -47.25 -3.29 -37.94
C ALA A 107 -48.59 -3.61 -37.25
N ARG A 108 -49.64 -2.81 -37.44
CA ARG A 108 -50.98 -2.98 -36.85
C ARG A 108 -52.01 -3.53 -37.81
N GLY A 109 -51.65 -3.76 -39.04
CA GLY A 109 -52.58 -4.14 -40.11
C GLY A 109 -52.83 -3.03 -41.13
N GLN A 110 -53.29 -3.41 -42.34
CA GLN A 110 -53.57 -2.41 -43.40
C GLN A 110 -54.64 -1.43 -42.94
N ASP A 111 -54.43 -0.16 -43.26
CA ASP A 111 -55.32 0.99 -42.98
C ASP A 111 -55.31 1.60 -41.58
N VAL A 112 -54.37 1.25 -40.71
CA VAL A 112 -54.20 1.94 -39.43
C VAL A 112 -53.12 3.02 -39.54
N PRO A 113 -53.41 4.31 -39.29
CA PRO A 113 -52.41 5.36 -39.36
C PRO A 113 -51.33 5.19 -38.25
N ALA A 114 -50.10 5.60 -38.58
CA ALA A 114 -49.03 5.63 -37.61
C ALA A 114 -49.41 6.53 -36.41
N SER A 115 -49.25 6.05 -35.21
CA SER A 115 -49.54 6.82 -34.01
C SER A 115 -48.25 7.12 -33.20
N VAL A 116 -48.19 8.34 -32.66
CA VAL A 116 -47.10 8.76 -31.74
C VAL A 116 -47.73 8.94 -30.37
N ALA A 117 -47.24 8.22 -29.40
CA ALA A 117 -47.62 8.35 -28.01
C ALA A 117 -46.44 8.82 -27.15
N SER A 118 -46.71 9.73 -26.25
CA SER A 118 -45.75 10.18 -25.24
C SER A 118 -46.39 10.04 -23.86
N TYR A 119 -45.69 9.41 -22.94
CA TYR A 119 -46.21 9.25 -21.58
C TYR A 119 -45.08 9.38 -20.56
N TRP A 120 -45.43 9.86 -19.40
CA TRP A 120 -44.61 9.92 -18.22
C TRP A 120 -44.94 8.72 -17.35
N ASN A 121 -43.90 8.06 -16.86
CA ASN A 121 -44.01 7.01 -15.87
C ASN A 121 -43.28 7.47 -14.62
N THR A 122 -43.98 7.54 -13.50
CA THR A 122 -43.41 7.84 -12.19
C THR A 122 -43.83 6.76 -11.21
N GLY A 123 -42.88 6.29 -10.41
CA GLY A 123 -43.17 5.26 -9.42
C GLY A 123 -42.32 5.42 -8.18
N ALA A 124 -42.85 4.97 -7.06
CA ALA A 124 -42.12 4.78 -5.82
C ALA A 124 -42.25 3.30 -5.44
N THR A 125 -41.13 2.67 -5.11
CA THR A 125 -41.10 1.29 -4.64
C THR A 125 -40.46 1.25 -3.26
N MET A 126 -40.98 0.40 -2.39
CA MET A 126 -40.40 0.10 -1.08
C MET A 126 -40.24 -1.41 -0.98
N GLN A 127 -39.02 -1.85 -0.64
CA GLN A 127 -38.73 -3.25 -0.41
C GLN A 127 -38.07 -3.39 0.95
N TRP A 128 -38.50 -4.33 1.75
CA TRP A 128 -37.93 -4.64 3.04
C TRP A 128 -37.98 -6.14 3.29
N GLU A 129 -36.82 -6.72 3.64
CA GLU A 129 -36.71 -8.13 4.06
C GLU A 129 -36.50 -8.15 5.59
N VAL A 130 -37.43 -8.73 6.32
CA VAL A 130 -37.30 -8.88 7.77
C VAL A 130 -36.38 -10.05 8.06
N ASP A 131 -35.35 -9.83 8.88
CA ASP A 131 -34.29 -10.81 9.16
C ASP A 131 -34.73 -11.89 10.18
N VAL A 132 -35.76 -12.66 9.85
CA VAL A 132 -36.34 -13.68 10.73
C VAL A 132 -35.35 -14.84 10.95
N PHE A 133 -34.58 -15.21 9.94
CA PHE A 133 -33.65 -16.34 9.98
C PHE A 133 -32.19 -15.94 10.12
N GLY A 134 -31.90 -14.65 10.32
CA GLY A 134 -30.55 -14.15 10.57
C GLY A 134 -29.65 -14.08 9.33
N LYS A 135 -30.18 -14.10 8.11
CA LYS A 135 -29.44 -13.97 6.86
C LYS A 135 -28.69 -12.64 6.78
N ILE A 136 -29.38 -11.52 7.07
CA ILE A 136 -28.77 -10.18 7.08
C ILE A 136 -27.75 -10.08 8.19
N THR A 137 -28.07 -10.60 9.37
CA THR A 137 -27.15 -10.66 10.51
C THR A 137 -25.89 -11.46 10.19
N ALA A 138 -26.00 -12.58 9.49
CA ALA A 138 -24.85 -13.36 9.03
C ALA A 138 -24.01 -12.59 7.99
N SER A 139 -24.65 -11.89 7.06
CA SER A 139 -23.98 -11.03 6.08
C SER A 139 -23.21 -9.87 6.73
N VAL A 140 -23.78 -9.23 7.74
CA VAL A 140 -23.09 -8.18 8.52
C VAL A 140 -21.91 -8.76 9.30
N ARG A 141 -22.04 -9.95 9.90
CA ARG A 141 -20.91 -10.63 10.57
C ARG A 141 -19.79 -10.96 9.60
N GLN A 142 -20.12 -11.52 8.44
CA GLN A 142 -19.14 -11.79 7.40
C GLN A 142 -18.39 -10.51 6.97
N SER A 143 -19.10 -9.42 6.72
CA SER A 143 -18.49 -8.14 6.35
C SER A 143 -17.60 -7.58 7.47
N LYS A 144 -17.99 -7.75 8.74
CA LYS A 144 -17.15 -7.38 9.88
C LYS A 144 -15.88 -8.24 9.99
N SER A 145 -15.99 -9.55 9.74
CA SER A 145 -14.82 -10.45 9.68
C SER A 145 -13.88 -10.04 8.54
N GLN A 146 -14.42 -9.70 7.38
CA GLN A 146 -13.63 -9.19 6.24
C GLN A 146 -12.94 -7.84 6.55
N LEU A 147 -13.59 -6.94 7.28
CA LEU A 147 -12.95 -5.71 7.76
C LEU A 147 -11.75 -6.00 8.67
N ARG A 148 -11.87 -7.00 9.57
CA ARG A 148 -10.75 -7.42 10.43
C ARG A 148 -9.61 -8.03 9.62
N VAL A 149 -9.92 -8.82 8.56
CA VAL A 149 -8.92 -9.32 7.61
C VAL A 149 -8.14 -8.16 6.99
N SER A 150 -8.85 -7.16 6.43
CA SER A 150 -8.19 -6.01 5.79
C SER A 150 -7.31 -5.22 6.76
N ARG A 151 -7.68 -5.14 8.05
CA ARG A 151 -6.82 -4.53 9.08
C ARG A 151 -5.56 -5.36 9.34
N ALA A 152 -5.68 -6.67 9.42
CA ALA A 152 -4.52 -7.55 9.59
C ALA A 152 -3.58 -7.51 8.36
N GLU A 153 -4.14 -7.41 7.15
CA GLU A 153 -3.37 -7.22 5.92
C GLU A 153 -2.62 -5.87 5.91
N TYR A 154 -3.28 -4.78 6.34
CA TYR A 154 -2.63 -3.48 6.51
C TYR A 154 -1.42 -3.58 7.44
N ALA A 155 -1.57 -4.26 8.57
CA ALA A 155 -0.51 -4.52 9.51
C ALA A 155 0.64 -5.33 8.90
N SER A 156 0.33 -6.34 8.11
CA SER A 156 1.32 -7.15 7.40
C SER A 156 2.15 -6.31 6.43
N VAL A 157 1.49 -5.42 5.67
CA VAL A 157 2.17 -4.48 4.77
C VAL A 157 3.09 -3.54 5.56
N MET A 158 2.62 -2.98 6.67
CA MET A 158 3.41 -2.09 7.52
C MET A 158 4.68 -2.77 8.04
N VAL A 159 4.57 -3.97 8.61
CA VAL A 159 5.74 -4.73 9.10
C VAL A 159 6.71 -5.05 7.96
N SER A 160 6.19 -5.42 6.79
CA SER A 160 7.01 -5.70 5.60
C SER A 160 7.79 -4.46 5.15
N LEU A 161 7.14 -3.29 5.09
CA LEU A 161 7.78 -2.04 4.69
C LEU A 161 8.85 -1.59 5.69
N GLN A 162 8.60 -1.71 6.99
CA GLN A 162 9.59 -1.45 8.03
C GLN A 162 10.83 -2.33 7.86
N ALA A 163 10.63 -3.63 7.64
CA ALA A 163 11.73 -4.58 7.43
C ALA A 163 12.51 -4.29 6.13
N GLN A 164 11.82 -3.97 5.03
CA GLN A 164 12.47 -3.60 3.77
C GLN A 164 13.28 -2.32 3.91
N THR A 165 12.75 -1.31 4.61
CA THR A 165 13.46 -0.05 4.85
C THR A 165 14.71 -0.26 5.67
N ALA A 166 14.61 -1.00 6.77
CA ALA A 166 15.76 -1.32 7.61
C ALA A 166 16.83 -2.11 6.85
N THR A 167 16.41 -3.13 6.08
CA THR A 167 17.31 -3.93 5.25
C THR A 167 18.01 -3.09 4.18
N ALA A 168 17.27 -2.22 3.48
CA ALA A 168 17.84 -1.34 2.47
C ALA A 168 18.86 -0.37 3.09
N TYR A 169 18.55 0.20 4.24
CA TYR A 169 19.44 1.12 4.94
C TYR A 169 20.73 0.44 5.43
N VAL A 170 20.63 -0.72 6.06
CA VAL A 170 21.80 -1.50 6.51
C VAL A 170 22.67 -1.90 5.32
N ASN A 171 22.08 -2.34 4.21
CA ASN A 171 22.82 -2.65 2.98
C ASN A 171 23.53 -1.41 2.42
N LEU A 172 22.89 -0.24 2.47
CA LEU A 172 23.51 1.01 2.05
C LEU A 172 24.77 1.30 2.86
N CYS A 173 24.69 1.23 4.20
CA CYS A 173 25.82 1.43 5.09
C CYS A 173 26.94 0.40 4.84
N ALA A 174 26.57 -0.87 4.59
CA ALA A 174 27.53 -1.92 4.25
C ALA A 174 28.29 -1.62 2.95
N TYR A 175 27.58 -1.28 1.85
CA TYR A 175 28.20 -0.93 0.58
C TYR A 175 29.09 0.31 0.68
N GLN A 176 28.69 1.31 1.48
CA GLN A 176 29.52 2.50 1.73
C GLN A 176 30.81 2.15 2.48
N ALA A 177 30.73 1.27 3.50
CA ALA A 177 31.89 0.79 4.23
C ALA A 177 32.82 -0.06 3.33
N GLU A 178 32.25 -0.96 2.53
CA GLU A 178 33.00 -1.75 1.54
C GLU A 178 33.71 -0.87 0.51
N MET A 179 33.05 0.18 0.02
CA MET A 179 33.66 1.13 -0.93
C MET A 179 34.84 1.87 -0.31
N GLU A 180 34.75 2.27 0.96
CA GLU A 180 35.86 2.90 1.68
C GLU A 180 37.05 1.97 1.81
N VAL A 181 36.81 0.70 2.14
CA VAL A 181 37.88 -0.34 2.18
C VAL A 181 38.45 -0.57 0.80
N ALA A 182 37.62 -0.69 -0.25
CA ALA A 182 38.10 -0.91 -1.62
C ALA A 182 38.98 0.24 -2.12
N LYS A 183 38.63 1.50 -1.82
CA LYS A 183 39.48 2.67 -2.14
C LYS A 183 40.82 2.61 -1.48
N ARG A 184 40.89 2.30 -0.17
CA ARG A 184 42.15 2.13 0.56
C ARG A 184 42.99 0.97 0.01
N HIS A 185 42.33 -0.13 -0.39
CA HIS A 185 43.00 -1.24 -1.06
C HIS A 185 43.61 -0.82 -2.41
N ALA A 186 42.84 -0.10 -3.25
CA ALA A 186 43.33 0.40 -4.54
C ALA A 186 44.58 1.30 -4.36
N GLU A 187 44.57 2.21 -3.37
CA GLU A 187 45.74 3.04 -3.07
C GLU A 187 46.97 2.21 -2.68
N SER A 188 46.79 1.17 -1.82
CA SER A 188 47.86 0.28 -1.43
C SER A 188 48.39 -0.54 -2.62
N GLN A 189 47.53 -1.04 -3.46
CA GLN A 189 47.87 -1.78 -4.68
C GLN A 189 48.61 -0.91 -5.68
N LEU A 190 48.23 0.37 -5.83
CA LEU A 190 48.94 1.31 -6.69
C LEU A 190 50.41 1.48 -6.23
N LYS A 191 50.67 1.56 -4.93
CA LYS A 191 52.05 1.57 -4.38
C LYS A 191 52.84 0.31 -4.75
N VAL A 192 52.20 -0.87 -4.72
CA VAL A 192 52.79 -2.13 -5.14
C VAL A 192 53.13 -2.10 -6.63
N VAL A 193 52.26 -1.57 -7.49
CA VAL A 193 52.55 -1.39 -8.93
C VAL A 193 53.76 -0.51 -9.12
N HIS A 194 53.88 0.62 -8.44
CA HIS A 194 55.05 1.51 -8.54
C HIS A 194 56.36 0.83 -8.09
N ILE A 195 56.31 0.03 -7.02
CA ILE A 195 57.48 -0.75 -6.55
C ILE A 195 57.88 -1.79 -7.62
N ALA A 196 56.91 -2.52 -8.18
CA ALA A 196 57.16 -3.51 -9.24
C ALA A 196 57.78 -2.87 -10.48
N GLU A 197 57.28 -1.72 -10.91
CA GLU A 197 57.83 -0.94 -12.04
C GLU A 197 59.26 -0.45 -11.78
N ALA A 198 59.54 0.06 -10.56
CA ALA A 198 60.89 0.49 -10.18
C ALA A 198 61.90 -0.68 -10.16
N ARG A 199 61.48 -1.84 -9.62
CA ARG A 199 62.31 -3.04 -9.61
C ARG A 199 62.57 -3.58 -11.03
N HIS A 200 61.58 -3.54 -11.90
CA HIS A 200 61.73 -3.92 -13.29
C HIS A 200 62.72 -2.99 -14.02
N LYS A 201 62.58 -1.69 -13.84
CA LYS A 201 63.55 -0.70 -14.40
C LYS A 201 64.98 -0.93 -13.92
N ALA A 202 65.17 -1.42 -12.69
CA ALA A 202 66.47 -1.79 -12.12
C ALA A 202 66.94 -3.18 -12.55
N GLY A 203 66.23 -3.93 -13.40
CA GLY A 203 66.55 -5.29 -13.82
C GLY A 203 66.33 -6.37 -12.77
N LEU A 204 65.64 -6.06 -11.65
CA LEU A 204 65.42 -6.94 -10.50
C LEU A 204 64.06 -7.65 -10.50
N ALA A 205 63.19 -7.40 -11.47
CA ALA A 205 61.90 -8.03 -11.61
C ALA A 205 61.54 -8.20 -13.09
N SER A 206 60.68 -9.17 -13.40
CA SER A 206 60.19 -9.44 -14.74
C SER A 206 59.06 -8.49 -15.14
N MET A 207 58.80 -8.31 -16.44
CA MET A 207 57.61 -7.60 -16.91
C MET A 207 56.30 -8.32 -16.50
N LEU A 208 56.36 -9.63 -16.29
CA LEU A 208 55.24 -10.42 -15.79
C LEU A 208 54.81 -9.97 -14.39
N ASP A 209 55.78 -9.68 -13.49
CA ASP A 209 55.50 -9.22 -12.13
C ASP A 209 54.76 -7.86 -12.17
N VAL A 210 55.17 -6.95 -13.07
CA VAL A 210 54.49 -5.66 -13.28
C VAL A 210 53.07 -5.87 -13.80
N ALA A 211 52.88 -6.76 -14.80
CA ALA A 211 51.60 -7.06 -15.37
C ALA A 211 50.62 -7.65 -14.33
N GLN A 212 51.10 -8.56 -13.49
CA GLN A 212 50.32 -9.15 -12.38
C GLN A 212 49.90 -8.09 -11.37
N ALA A 213 50.83 -7.23 -10.93
CA ALA A 213 50.53 -6.14 -10.00
C ALA A 213 49.44 -5.18 -10.58
N LYS A 214 49.56 -4.81 -11.86
CA LYS A 214 48.56 -4.00 -12.57
C LYS A 214 47.21 -4.69 -12.67
N THR A 215 47.17 -5.98 -12.96
CA THR A 215 45.92 -6.76 -13.03
C THR A 215 45.15 -6.71 -11.71
N VAL A 216 45.85 -6.92 -10.58
CA VAL A 216 45.22 -6.84 -9.26
C VAL A 216 44.74 -5.43 -8.96
N TYR A 217 45.52 -4.40 -9.26
CA TYR A 217 45.08 -3.01 -9.08
C TYR A 217 43.82 -2.67 -9.90
N TYR A 218 43.82 -2.97 -11.20
CA TYR A 218 42.67 -2.64 -12.05
C TYR A 218 41.42 -3.47 -11.72
N SER A 219 41.58 -4.71 -11.25
CA SER A 219 40.43 -5.50 -10.77
C SER A 219 39.81 -4.88 -9.52
N THR A 220 40.62 -4.33 -8.61
CA THR A 220 40.15 -3.60 -7.43
C THR A 220 39.44 -2.29 -7.84
N VAL A 221 39.99 -1.54 -8.79
CA VAL A 221 39.36 -0.32 -9.30
C VAL A 221 38.02 -0.63 -9.96
N ALA A 222 37.92 -1.73 -10.70
CA ALA A 222 36.64 -2.15 -11.31
C ALA A 222 35.58 -2.50 -10.26
N SER A 223 35.97 -3.09 -9.12
CA SER A 223 35.03 -3.40 -8.02
C SER A 223 34.45 -2.13 -7.38
N ILE A 224 35.21 -1.02 -7.33
CA ILE A 224 34.70 0.27 -6.82
C ILE A 224 33.52 0.77 -7.65
N SER A 225 33.60 0.68 -8.98
CA SER A 225 32.49 1.09 -9.85
C SER A 225 31.23 0.24 -9.63
N GLN A 226 31.40 -1.06 -9.35
CA GLN A 226 30.27 -1.93 -9.02
C GLN A 226 29.63 -1.54 -7.68
N LEU A 227 30.42 -1.17 -6.67
CA LEU A 227 29.93 -0.69 -5.37
C LEU A 227 29.18 0.64 -5.53
N GLU A 228 29.65 1.55 -6.38
CA GLU A 228 28.92 2.79 -6.69
C GLU A 228 27.53 2.52 -7.27
N ILE A 229 27.43 1.55 -8.19
CA ILE A 229 26.13 1.14 -8.76
C ILE A 229 25.24 0.59 -7.66
N SER A 230 25.76 -0.27 -6.76
CA SER A 230 25.01 -0.85 -5.66
C SER A 230 24.49 0.22 -4.69
N ILE A 231 25.34 1.19 -4.34
CA ILE A 231 24.94 2.35 -3.49
C ILE A 231 23.81 3.13 -4.14
N ARG A 232 23.96 3.50 -5.42
CA ARG A 232 22.92 4.25 -6.16
C ARG A 232 21.61 3.47 -6.24
N SER A 233 21.68 2.19 -6.57
CA SER A 233 20.51 1.30 -6.65
C SER A 233 19.78 1.21 -5.30
N THR A 234 20.54 1.11 -4.20
CA THR A 234 19.96 1.02 -2.86
C THR A 234 19.31 2.35 -2.44
N ILE A 235 19.94 3.50 -2.75
CA ILE A 235 19.31 4.81 -2.53
C ILE A 235 18.03 4.95 -3.33
N ASN A 236 18.00 4.50 -4.58
CA ASN A 236 16.78 4.50 -5.40
C ASN A 236 15.68 3.62 -4.78
N THR A 237 16.06 2.46 -4.23
CA THR A 237 15.11 1.59 -3.52
C THR A 237 14.50 2.29 -2.31
N ILE A 238 15.31 2.97 -1.50
CA ILE A 238 14.83 3.76 -0.37
C ILE A 238 13.93 4.91 -0.85
N ALA A 239 14.28 5.58 -1.95
CA ALA A 239 13.46 6.64 -2.54
C ALA A 239 12.07 6.15 -2.93
N VAL A 240 11.98 4.98 -3.56
CA VAL A 240 10.71 4.35 -3.91
C VAL A 240 9.88 4.02 -2.65
N LEU A 241 10.53 3.50 -1.61
CA LEU A 241 9.84 3.20 -0.33
C LEU A 241 9.30 4.47 0.33
N LEU A 242 10.02 5.59 0.22
CA LEU A 242 9.59 6.89 0.75
C LEU A 242 8.56 7.61 -0.14
N GLY A 243 8.41 7.18 -1.40
CA GLY A 243 7.61 7.90 -2.39
C GLY A 243 8.23 9.26 -2.80
N GLU A 244 9.55 9.40 -2.66
CA GLU A 244 10.29 10.63 -2.96
C GLU A 244 11.17 10.48 -4.22
N GLN A 245 11.64 11.61 -4.75
CA GLN A 245 12.57 11.57 -5.87
C GLN A 245 13.99 11.20 -5.38
N PRO A 246 14.70 10.31 -6.08
CA PRO A 246 16.05 9.90 -5.68
C PRO A 246 17.05 11.05 -5.53
N ALA A 247 16.88 12.13 -6.32
CA ALA A 247 17.78 13.28 -6.31
C ALA A 247 17.91 13.93 -4.93
N ASP A 248 16.80 14.02 -4.19
CA ASP A 248 16.76 14.66 -2.88
C ASP A 248 17.47 13.82 -1.82
N LEU A 249 17.39 12.49 -1.96
CA LEU A 249 18.00 11.55 -1.02
C LEU A 249 19.50 11.37 -1.23
N TYR A 250 20.04 11.60 -2.44
CA TYR A 250 21.49 11.54 -2.67
C TYR A 250 22.27 12.55 -1.84
N ALA A 251 21.70 13.72 -1.55
CA ALA A 251 22.35 14.73 -0.71
C ALA A 251 22.51 14.26 0.75
N VAL A 252 21.57 13.47 1.25
CA VAL A 252 21.51 13.01 2.64
C VAL A 252 22.18 11.64 2.80
N LEU A 253 21.81 10.67 1.96
CA LEU A 253 22.25 9.27 2.06
C LEU A 253 23.52 8.96 1.26
N GLY A 254 23.98 9.86 0.41
CA GLY A 254 25.21 9.68 -0.37
C GLY A 254 26.50 9.85 0.45
N ARG A 255 26.41 10.34 1.69
CA ARG A 255 27.55 10.41 2.61
C ARG A 255 27.71 9.10 3.36
N PRO A 256 28.96 8.65 3.63
CA PRO A 256 29.18 7.45 4.42
C PRO A 256 28.50 7.56 5.78
N GLY A 257 27.57 6.66 6.03
CA GLY A 257 26.94 6.48 7.34
C GLY A 257 27.75 5.56 8.23
N THR A 258 27.54 5.66 9.53
CA THR A 258 28.06 4.66 10.49
C THR A 258 27.19 3.41 10.39
N MET A 259 27.85 2.22 10.40
CA MET A 259 27.11 0.95 10.46
C MET A 259 26.30 0.94 11.76
N PRO A 260 24.97 0.69 11.71
CA PRO A 260 24.16 0.58 12.92
C PRO A 260 24.69 -0.51 13.86
N ASP A 261 24.55 -0.31 15.17
CA ASP A 261 24.96 -1.28 16.15
C ASP A 261 24.18 -2.59 16.01
N HIS A 262 24.89 -3.72 16.14
CA HIS A 262 24.25 -5.01 16.09
C HIS A 262 23.53 -5.31 17.40
N VAL A 263 22.25 -5.66 17.28
CA VAL A 263 21.46 -6.12 18.43
C VAL A 263 21.60 -7.64 18.53
N GLN A 264 22.18 -8.12 19.62
CA GLN A 264 22.15 -9.56 19.92
C GLN A 264 20.71 -9.97 20.27
N LEU A 265 19.99 -10.47 19.28
CA LEU A 265 18.70 -11.15 19.51
C LEU A 265 18.98 -12.59 19.95
N VAL A 266 19.18 -12.79 21.25
CA VAL A 266 19.29 -14.15 21.82
C VAL A 266 17.87 -14.62 22.12
N THR A 267 17.16 -15.08 21.12
CA THR A 267 15.92 -15.85 21.33
C THR A 267 16.20 -17.31 21.03
N LYS A 268 16.48 -18.09 22.07
CA LYS A 268 16.70 -19.54 21.94
C LYS A 268 15.43 -20.30 21.51
N ASN A 269 14.25 -19.76 21.76
CA ASN A 269 12.97 -20.33 21.33
C ASN A 269 12.01 -19.19 20.91
N VAL A 270 11.30 -19.37 19.80
CA VAL A 270 10.21 -18.49 19.40
C VAL A 270 8.96 -18.97 20.12
N PRO A 271 8.42 -18.23 21.12
CA PRO A 271 7.18 -18.63 21.80
C PRO A 271 6.03 -18.74 20.78
N LEU A 272 5.13 -19.71 21.00
CA LEU A 272 3.95 -19.91 20.15
C LEU A 272 3.08 -18.65 20.05
N ASP A 273 3.10 -17.83 21.10
CA ASP A 273 2.39 -16.55 21.13
C ASP A 273 2.91 -15.55 20.11
N LEU A 274 4.20 -15.52 19.76
CA LEU A 274 4.74 -14.65 18.71
C LEU A 274 4.24 -15.07 17.34
N ILE A 275 4.11 -16.37 17.08
CA ILE A 275 3.54 -16.88 15.83
C ILE A 275 2.08 -16.43 15.72
N ASN A 276 1.33 -16.49 16.82
CA ASN A 276 -0.08 -16.10 16.85
C ASN A 276 -0.31 -14.58 16.69
N ARG A 277 0.70 -13.75 16.93
CA ARG A 277 0.66 -12.29 16.75
C ARG A 277 1.00 -11.85 15.33
N ARG A 278 1.55 -12.74 14.49
CA ARG A 278 1.90 -12.41 13.11
C ARG A 278 0.64 -11.98 12.33
N PRO A 279 0.65 -10.80 11.70
CA PRO A 279 -0.53 -10.27 11.01
C PRO A 279 -1.03 -11.18 9.87
N ASP A 280 -0.15 -11.86 9.16
CA ASP A 280 -0.50 -12.81 8.10
C ASP A 280 -1.27 -14.03 8.63
N ILE A 281 -0.86 -14.56 9.78
CA ILE A 281 -1.56 -15.68 10.45
C ILE A 281 -2.91 -15.22 11.00
N VAL A 282 -2.96 -14.02 11.59
CA VAL A 282 -4.22 -13.42 12.05
C VAL A 282 -5.19 -13.24 10.87
N ALA A 283 -4.73 -12.73 9.73
CA ALA A 283 -5.54 -12.60 8.51
C ALA A 283 -6.08 -13.95 8.03
N ALA A 284 -5.23 -14.99 8.01
CA ALA A 284 -5.64 -16.34 7.60
C ALA A 284 -6.73 -16.92 8.52
N ARG A 285 -6.61 -16.76 9.84
CA ARG A 285 -7.64 -17.17 10.81
C ARG A 285 -8.96 -16.44 10.62
N LEU A 286 -8.89 -15.13 10.39
CA LEU A 286 -10.08 -14.31 10.16
C LEU A 286 -10.76 -14.64 8.84
N ASN A 287 -10.01 -15.06 7.81
CA ASN A 287 -10.57 -15.57 6.57
C ASN A 287 -11.37 -16.86 6.79
N VAL A 288 -10.89 -17.77 7.63
CA VAL A 288 -11.66 -18.98 8.03
C VAL A 288 -12.96 -18.58 8.75
N ALA A 289 -12.90 -17.61 9.67
CA ALA A 289 -14.09 -17.11 10.36
C ALA A 289 -15.08 -16.46 9.36
N SER A 290 -14.60 -15.66 8.41
CA SER A 290 -15.43 -15.06 7.36
C SER A 290 -16.11 -16.13 6.49
N ALA A 291 -15.41 -17.22 6.15
CA ALA A 291 -15.98 -18.34 5.40
C ALA A 291 -17.06 -19.10 6.21
N ALA A 292 -16.85 -19.25 7.51
CA ALA A 292 -17.86 -19.84 8.41
C ALA A 292 -19.12 -18.96 8.52
N ASP A 293 -18.97 -17.63 8.58
CA ASP A 293 -20.12 -16.70 8.57
C ASP A 293 -20.87 -16.76 7.21
N ALA A 294 -20.17 -16.96 6.08
CA ALA A 294 -20.79 -17.13 4.78
C ALA A 294 -21.69 -18.38 4.70
N LEU A 295 -21.34 -19.45 5.39
CA LEU A 295 -22.18 -20.65 5.52
C LEU A 295 -23.52 -20.33 6.21
N GLY A 296 -23.53 -19.40 7.16
CA GLY A 296 -24.74 -18.92 7.84
C GLY A 296 -25.68 -18.15 6.94
N ILE A 297 -25.18 -17.56 5.84
CA ILE A 297 -26.02 -16.87 4.84
C ILE A 297 -26.72 -17.87 3.91
N ALA A 298 -26.08 -19.00 3.62
CA ALA A 298 -26.57 -19.99 2.68
C ALA A 298 -27.61 -20.97 3.30
N ARG A 299 -27.73 -20.98 4.62
CA ARG A 299 -28.75 -21.77 5.36
C ARG A 299 -30.00 -20.97 5.59
#